data_5847772bd9502036aa92c91f6cddd008
#
_entry.id   5847772bd9502036aa92c91f6cddd008
#
_cell.length_a   1.000
_cell.length_b   1.000
_cell.length_c   1.000
_cell.angle_alpha   90.00
_cell.angle_beta   90.00
_cell.angle_gamma   90.00
#
_symmetry.space_group_name_H-M   'P 1'
#
loop_
_entity.id
_entity.type
_entity.pdbx_description
1 polymer ?
#
loop_
_entity_poly.entity_id
_entity_poly.type
_entity_poly.pdbx_seq_one_letter_code
_entity_poly.pdbx_strand_id
1 'polypeptide(L)'
;LKMLQQGGSAIDAAIAAQLMLGLVESQSSGLGGGTFLMHWDAAQKSLTSLDGLAISPQKTTASLTTDVDGSQLPYASMGRGGRSAGVPGTLPLLAKAHAKFGKLAWPALFVPTIEAASKGFPMPAYMHQILSAPTAAKDHADMLALYFDDAQKVKPVGTLIVNPDYAKTLQSIALKGPSAIWADGASTDFLAAVQKGYKPSLMTEEDLKSYPVEEREPLCGPYLRYRVCVMAPPSFGGVVVLQVLQMLAEKSNLGTDFNQPEFAHVFAEAGKLAQADRRRYVADPAFFKVPAKALVN
;
A
#
# COMPACT_ATOMS: atom_id res chain seq x y z
N LEU A 1 -19.42 -0.13 -4.90
CA LEU A 1 -20.71 -0.37 -5.54
C LEU A 1 -21.25 0.91 -6.20
N LYS A 2 -21.33 2.07 -5.49
CA LYS A 2 -21.88 3.35 -6.00
C LYS A 2 -21.25 3.78 -7.35
N MET A 3 -19.94 3.65 -7.51
CA MET A 3 -19.25 3.99 -8.77
C MET A 3 -19.73 3.10 -9.92
N LEU A 4 -19.86 1.80 -9.70
CA LEU A 4 -20.36 0.86 -10.72
C LEU A 4 -21.82 1.15 -11.11
N GLN A 5 -22.67 1.47 -10.14
CA GLN A 5 -24.08 1.85 -10.38
C GLN A 5 -24.22 3.13 -11.20
N GLN A 6 -23.22 4.02 -11.16
CA GLN A 6 -23.14 5.24 -11.96
C GLN A 6 -22.53 5.02 -13.35
N GLY A 7 -22.28 3.78 -13.75
CA GLY A 7 -21.67 3.44 -15.04
C GLY A 7 -20.15 3.49 -15.06
N GLY A 8 -19.51 3.62 -13.90
CA GLY A 8 -18.08 3.62 -13.75
C GLY A 8 -17.42 2.26 -14.05
N SER A 9 -16.13 2.28 -14.28
CA SER A 9 -15.29 1.11 -14.47
C SER A 9 -14.94 0.44 -13.13
N ALA A 10 -14.35 -0.77 -13.19
CA ALA A 10 -13.76 -1.41 -12.02
C ALA A 10 -12.65 -0.54 -11.40
N ILE A 11 -11.91 0.21 -12.22
CA ILE A 11 -10.87 1.13 -11.75
C ILE A 11 -11.47 2.31 -11.00
N ASP A 12 -12.57 2.91 -11.47
CA ASP A 12 -13.26 3.97 -10.74
C ASP A 12 -13.70 3.48 -9.35
N ALA A 13 -14.24 2.27 -9.29
CA ALA A 13 -14.64 1.65 -8.03
C ALA A 13 -13.46 1.36 -7.10
N ALA A 14 -12.34 0.89 -7.64
CA ALA A 14 -11.12 0.60 -6.88
C ALA A 14 -10.49 1.90 -6.33
N ILE A 15 -10.44 2.97 -7.12
CA ILE A 15 -9.95 4.28 -6.68
C ILE A 15 -10.81 4.82 -5.53
N ALA A 16 -12.13 4.84 -5.69
CA ALA A 16 -13.03 5.31 -4.64
C ALA A 16 -12.92 4.46 -3.35
N ALA A 17 -12.73 3.14 -3.48
CA ALA A 17 -12.47 2.25 -2.35
C ALA A 17 -11.13 2.55 -1.67
N GLN A 18 -10.05 2.76 -2.44
CA GLN A 18 -8.73 3.10 -1.89
C GLN A 18 -8.75 4.42 -1.13
N LEU A 19 -9.45 5.45 -1.65
CA LEU A 19 -9.63 6.71 -0.95
C LEU A 19 -10.39 6.53 0.37
N MET A 20 -11.45 5.73 0.37
CA MET A 20 -12.25 5.43 1.56
C MET A 20 -11.42 4.64 2.58
N LEU A 21 -10.66 3.63 2.16
CA LEU A 21 -9.78 2.88 3.04
C LEU A 21 -8.71 3.75 3.69
N GLY A 22 -8.19 4.75 2.98
CA GLY A 22 -7.28 5.75 3.55
C GLY A 22 -7.89 6.58 4.70
N LEU A 23 -9.23 6.64 4.79
CA LEU A 23 -9.95 7.27 5.89
C LEU A 23 -10.30 6.27 7.00
N VAL A 24 -10.98 5.16 6.66
CA VAL A 24 -11.58 4.26 7.65
C VAL A 24 -10.65 3.14 8.12
N GLU A 25 -9.55 2.88 7.39
CA GLU A 25 -8.51 1.88 7.67
C GLU A 25 -7.12 2.54 7.57
N SER A 26 -6.98 3.76 8.10
CA SER A 26 -5.76 4.59 7.95
C SER A 26 -4.50 3.97 8.55
N GLN A 27 -4.62 2.97 9.45
CA GLN A 27 -3.50 2.20 9.97
C GLN A 27 -2.88 1.25 8.92
N SER A 28 -3.59 0.95 7.83
CA SER A 28 -3.17 0.00 6.79
C SER A 28 -3.22 0.56 5.37
N SER A 29 -3.82 1.73 5.19
CA SER A 29 -4.06 2.33 3.86
C SER A 29 -3.88 3.84 3.91
N GLY A 30 -3.43 4.45 2.81
CA GLY A 30 -3.33 5.91 2.74
C GLY A 30 -2.66 6.43 1.47
N LEU A 31 -2.88 7.72 1.19
CA LEU A 31 -2.27 8.41 0.04
C LEU A 31 -0.76 8.57 0.18
N GLY A 32 -0.24 8.57 1.42
CA GLY A 32 1.19 8.64 1.73
C GLY A 32 1.94 7.32 1.59
N GLY A 33 1.29 6.25 1.17
CA GLY A 33 1.88 4.93 1.00
C GLY A 33 2.20 4.56 -0.45
N GLY A 34 2.33 3.25 -0.68
CA GLY A 34 2.52 2.65 -2.00
C GLY A 34 1.44 1.64 -2.33
N THR A 35 1.22 1.40 -3.61
CA THR A 35 0.16 0.55 -4.12
C THR A 35 0.63 -0.21 -5.35
N PHE A 36 0.21 -1.47 -5.48
CA PHE A 36 0.26 -2.22 -6.73
C PHE A 36 -1.14 -2.36 -7.30
N LEU A 37 -1.26 -2.34 -8.63
CA LEU A 37 -2.52 -2.54 -9.32
C LEU A 37 -2.34 -3.53 -10.47
N MET A 38 -3.27 -4.48 -10.55
CA MET A 38 -3.40 -5.38 -11.69
C MET A 38 -4.82 -5.23 -12.28
N HIS A 39 -4.90 -4.97 -13.58
CA HIS A 39 -6.15 -4.77 -14.29
C HIS A 39 -6.26 -5.74 -15.47
N TRP A 40 -7.32 -6.54 -15.47
CA TRP A 40 -7.68 -7.41 -16.58
C TRP A 40 -8.74 -6.75 -17.47
N ASP A 41 -8.37 -6.52 -18.73
CA ASP A 41 -9.33 -6.10 -19.76
C ASP A 41 -9.87 -7.35 -20.47
N ALA A 42 -11.14 -7.66 -20.22
CA ALA A 42 -11.79 -8.84 -20.78
C ALA A 42 -12.03 -8.73 -22.31
N ALA A 43 -12.23 -7.50 -22.83
CA ALA A 43 -12.46 -7.27 -24.25
C ALA A 43 -11.16 -7.45 -25.06
N GLN A 44 -10.05 -6.93 -24.54
CA GLN A 44 -8.73 -7.05 -25.17
C GLN A 44 -7.98 -8.31 -24.75
N LYS A 45 -8.50 -9.06 -23.75
CA LYS A 45 -7.83 -10.21 -23.11
C LYS A 45 -6.41 -9.89 -22.69
N SER A 46 -6.20 -8.71 -22.15
CA SER A 46 -4.90 -8.19 -21.73
C SER A 46 -4.85 -7.90 -20.25
N LEU A 47 -3.69 -8.13 -19.65
CA LEU A 47 -3.42 -7.86 -18.25
C LEU A 47 -2.38 -6.76 -18.14
N THR A 48 -2.74 -5.66 -17.51
CA THR A 48 -1.83 -4.55 -17.19
C THR A 48 -1.49 -4.60 -15.70
N SER A 49 -0.23 -4.39 -15.35
CA SER A 49 0.18 -4.19 -13.96
C SER A 49 0.95 -2.89 -13.79
N LEU A 50 0.59 -2.13 -12.75
CA LEU A 50 1.20 -0.86 -12.40
C LEU A 50 1.86 -0.97 -11.03
N ASP A 51 3.07 -0.44 -10.95
CA ASP A 51 3.86 -0.36 -9.72
C ASP A 51 3.91 1.11 -9.26
N GLY A 52 3.29 1.36 -8.14
CA GLY A 52 3.32 2.60 -7.37
C GLY A 52 3.76 2.33 -5.93
N LEU A 53 4.66 1.37 -5.71
CA LEU A 53 5.24 1.11 -4.39
C LEU A 53 6.02 2.34 -3.92
N ALA A 54 5.90 2.69 -2.63
CA ALA A 54 6.72 3.76 -2.08
C ALA A 54 8.21 3.44 -2.23
N ILE A 55 8.98 4.40 -2.74
CA ILE A 55 10.42 4.24 -3.00
C ILE A 55 11.24 5.06 -2.02
N SER A 56 12.51 4.72 -1.85
CA SER A 56 13.43 5.51 -1.03
C SER A 56 13.70 6.87 -1.67
N PRO A 57 13.80 7.96 -0.89
CA PRO A 57 14.29 9.24 -1.39
C PRO A 57 15.65 9.11 -2.07
N GLN A 58 15.93 9.90 -3.11
CA GLN A 58 17.18 9.82 -3.90
C GLN A 58 18.44 10.00 -3.06
N LYS A 59 18.37 10.82 -2.00
CA LYS A 59 19.49 11.04 -1.08
C LYS A 59 19.67 9.94 -0.04
N THR A 60 18.88 8.86 -0.07
CA THR A 60 19.00 7.76 0.87
C THR A 60 20.28 6.97 0.63
N THR A 61 20.99 6.64 1.71
CA THR A 61 22.22 5.85 1.70
C THR A 61 22.04 4.59 2.57
N ALA A 62 23.04 3.72 2.59
CA ALA A 62 23.06 2.54 3.46
C ALA A 62 22.88 2.87 4.95
N SER A 63 23.17 4.11 5.36
CA SER A 63 22.94 4.59 6.74
C SER A 63 21.46 4.64 7.16
N LEU A 64 20.52 4.38 6.24
CA LEU A 64 19.10 4.27 6.57
C LEU A 64 18.83 3.21 7.66
N THR A 65 19.57 2.12 7.64
CA THR A 65 19.41 0.97 8.54
C THR A 65 20.44 0.93 9.68
N THR A 66 21.31 1.92 9.77
CA THR A 66 22.36 1.99 10.81
C THR A 66 22.16 3.17 11.75
N ASP A 67 22.70 3.06 12.95
CA ASP A 67 22.83 4.18 13.89
C ASP A 67 24.08 5.02 13.59
N VAL A 68 24.29 6.10 14.34
CA VAL A 68 25.42 7.03 14.16
C VAL A 68 26.78 6.36 14.39
N ASP A 69 26.84 5.29 15.19
CA ASP A 69 28.04 4.48 15.43
C ASP A 69 28.27 3.37 14.38
N GLY A 70 27.40 3.30 13.34
CA GLY A 70 27.45 2.27 12.30
C GLY A 70 26.83 0.93 12.67
N SER A 71 26.33 0.77 13.88
CA SER A 71 25.62 -0.45 14.29
C SER A 71 24.27 -0.60 13.58
N GLN A 72 23.86 -1.84 13.34
CA GLN A 72 22.55 -2.14 12.73
C GLN A 72 21.43 -1.72 13.69
N LEU A 73 20.47 -0.94 13.18
CA LEU A 73 19.27 -0.59 13.94
C LEU A 73 18.41 -1.83 14.22
N PRO A 74 17.84 -1.97 15.43
CA PRO A 74 16.82 -2.96 15.69
C PRO A 74 15.64 -2.79 14.72
N TYR A 75 15.10 -3.87 14.19
CA TYR A 75 13.99 -3.84 13.22
C TYR A 75 12.80 -2.98 13.69
N ALA A 76 12.45 -3.08 14.98
CA ALA A 76 11.37 -2.30 15.57
C ALA A 76 11.60 -0.77 15.54
N SER A 77 12.85 -0.32 15.50
CA SER A 77 13.19 1.09 15.42
C SER A 77 13.37 1.62 13.98
N MET A 78 13.51 0.73 12.99
CA MET A 78 13.60 1.11 11.58
C MET A 78 12.31 1.76 11.07
N GLY A 79 11.15 1.30 11.54
CA GLY A 79 9.83 1.82 11.17
C GLY A 79 9.42 3.12 11.87
N ARG A 80 10.32 3.77 12.64
CA ARG A 80 10.02 4.99 13.38
C ARG A 80 10.74 6.21 12.81
N GLY A 81 10.05 7.35 12.89
CA GLY A 81 10.59 8.65 12.47
C GLY A 81 10.51 8.86 10.95
N GLY A 82 10.85 10.05 10.53
CA GLY A 82 10.70 10.49 9.14
C GLY A 82 11.52 9.68 8.13
N ARG A 83 12.68 9.10 8.56
CA ARG A 83 13.52 8.28 7.66
C ARG A 83 12.83 7.01 7.15
N SER A 84 11.81 6.51 7.87
CA SER A 84 11.05 5.34 7.44
C SER A 84 9.99 5.66 6.39
N ALA A 85 9.70 6.93 6.15
CA ALA A 85 8.74 7.35 5.14
C ALA A 85 9.37 7.24 3.75
N GLY A 86 8.76 6.44 2.88
CA GLY A 86 9.09 6.42 1.45
C GLY A 86 8.38 7.53 0.68
N VAL A 87 8.87 7.82 -0.52
CA VAL A 87 8.21 8.74 -1.46
C VAL A 87 6.89 8.11 -1.90
N PRO A 88 5.75 8.78 -1.68
CA PRO A 88 4.42 8.19 -1.90
C PRO A 88 4.12 7.90 -3.37
N GLY A 89 3.71 6.67 -3.67
CA GLY A 89 3.37 6.24 -5.03
C GLY A 89 1.89 5.97 -5.27
N THR A 90 1.07 5.90 -4.20
CA THR A 90 -0.36 5.55 -4.33
C THR A 90 -1.11 6.52 -5.24
N LEU A 91 -1.08 7.83 -4.97
CA LEU A 91 -1.86 8.79 -5.75
C LEU A 91 -1.41 8.90 -7.21
N PRO A 92 -0.11 8.97 -7.54
CA PRO A 92 0.36 8.91 -8.93
C PRO A 92 -0.11 7.65 -9.67
N LEU A 93 -0.09 6.48 -9.01
CA LEU A 93 -0.59 5.24 -9.60
C LEU A 93 -2.09 5.31 -9.88
N LEU A 94 -2.90 5.77 -8.91
CA LEU A 94 -4.34 5.91 -9.09
C LEU A 94 -4.68 6.83 -10.25
N ALA A 95 -3.94 7.94 -10.40
CA ALA A 95 -4.10 8.87 -11.52
C ALA A 95 -3.76 8.22 -12.86
N LYS A 96 -2.64 7.49 -12.95
CA LYS A 96 -2.26 6.75 -14.16
C LYS A 96 -3.28 5.67 -14.52
N ALA A 97 -3.79 4.94 -13.52
CA ALA A 97 -4.83 3.94 -13.71
C ALA A 97 -6.15 4.56 -14.20
N HIS A 98 -6.55 5.69 -13.61
CA HIS A 98 -7.74 6.42 -14.03
C HIS A 98 -7.62 6.93 -15.47
N ALA A 99 -6.49 7.52 -15.83
CA ALA A 99 -6.25 8.00 -17.20
C ALA A 99 -6.32 6.87 -18.25
N LYS A 100 -5.92 5.64 -17.88
CA LYS A 100 -5.96 4.47 -18.79
C LYS A 100 -7.34 3.79 -18.84
N PHE A 101 -8.03 3.69 -17.72
CA PHE A 101 -9.17 2.76 -17.54
C PHE A 101 -10.39 3.39 -16.86
N GLY A 102 -10.32 4.64 -16.41
CA GLY A 102 -11.42 5.37 -15.79
C GLY A 102 -12.52 5.70 -16.79
N LYS A 103 -13.75 5.76 -16.31
CA LYS A 103 -14.94 6.17 -17.07
C LYS A 103 -15.66 7.37 -16.46
N LEU A 104 -15.68 7.45 -15.14
CA LEU A 104 -16.26 8.58 -14.43
C LEU A 104 -15.28 9.74 -14.37
N ALA A 105 -15.78 10.95 -14.22
CA ALA A 105 -14.94 12.11 -13.99
C ALA A 105 -14.15 11.95 -12.68
N TRP A 106 -12.86 12.28 -12.70
CA TRP A 106 -11.96 12.17 -11.55
C TRP A 106 -12.55 12.71 -10.24
N PRO A 107 -13.15 13.93 -10.18
CA PRO A 107 -13.73 14.46 -8.96
C PRO A 107 -14.84 13.61 -8.36
N ALA A 108 -15.62 12.90 -9.18
CA ALA A 108 -16.74 12.10 -8.72
C ALA A 108 -16.30 10.94 -7.81
N LEU A 109 -15.07 10.44 -8.00
CA LEU A 109 -14.52 9.32 -7.23
C LEU A 109 -14.24 9.70 -5.78
N PHE A 110 -14.04 10.97 -5.50
CA PHE A 110 -13.68 11.51 -4.18
C PHE A 110 -14.89 11.83 -3.31
N VAL A 111 -16.05 12.10 -3.92
CA VAL A 111 -17.25 12.59 -3.22
C VAL A 111 -17.62 11.72 -2.01
N PRO A 112 -17.71 10.38 -2.10
CA PRO A 112 -18.11 9.58 -0.96
C PRO A 112 -17.17 9.68 0.24
N THR A 113 -15.86 9.76 -0.03
CA THR A 113 -14.86 9.86 1.03
C THR A 113 -14.80 11.27 1.62
N ILE A 114 -14.94 12.31 0.82
CA ILE A 114 -15.04 13.70 1.29
C ILE A 114 -16.26 13.84 2.23
N GLU A 115 -17.40 13.28 1.86
CA GLU A 115 -18.59 13.28 2.70
C GLU A 115 -18.37 12.54 4.03
N ALA A 116 -17.78 11.34 3.98
CA ALA A 116 -17.49 10.56 5.18
C ALA A 116 -16.47 11.26 6.11
N ALA A 117 -15.43 11.87 5.54
CA ALA A 117 -14.44 12.61 6.31
C ALA A 117 -15.02 13.86 6.97
N SER A 118 -15.92 14.57 6.25
CA SER A 118 -16.55 15.82 6.75
C SER A 118 -17.68 15.58 7.75
N LYS A 119 -18.52 14.56 7.50
CA LYS A 119 -19.67 14.23 8.36
C LYS A 119 -19.34 13.25 9.47
N GLY A 120 -18.24 12.56 9.35
CA GLY A 120 -17.74 11.54 10.26
C GLY A 120 -18.12 10.11 9.84
N PHE A 121 -17.31 9.18 10.32
CA PHE A 121 -17.52 7.73 10.20
C PHE A 121 -17.38 7.09 11.59
N PRO A 122 -18.07 5.96 11.86
CA PRO A 122 -17.96 5.30 13.16
C PRO A 122 -16.58 4.64 13.31
N MET A 123 -15.93 4.82 14.48
CA MET A 123 -14.65 4.18 14.83
C MET A 123 -14.74 2.66 14.59
N PRO A 124 -13.96 2.07 13.68
CA PRO A 124 -13.96 0.64 13.45
C PRO A 124 -13.34 -0.14 14.62
N ALA A 125 -13.86 -1.35 14.88
CA ALA A 125 -13.35 -2.19 15.97
C ALA A 125 -11.87 -2.54 15.79
N TYR A 126 -11.44 -2.82 14.57
CA TYR A 126 -10.05 -3.14 14.28
C TYR A 126 -9.11 -1.96 14.49
N MET A 127 -9.50 -0.76 14.04
CA MET A 127 -8.72 0.47 14.30
C MET A 127 -8.61 0.72 15.80
N HIS A 128 -9.71 0.59 16.54
CA HIS A 128 -9.69 0.70 18.01
C HIS A 128 -8.71 -0.28 18.65
N GLN A 129 -8.72 -1.54 18.21
CA GLN A 129 -7.80 -2.57 18.70
C GLN A 129 -6.32 -2.20 18.46
N ILE A 130 -5.98 -1.77 17.24
CA ILE A 130 -4.62 -1.36 16.88
C ILE A 130 -4.15 -0.15 17.70
N LEU A 131 -5.00 0.87 17.84
CA LEU A 131 -4.68 2.08 18.58
C LEU A 131 -4.59 1.83 20.11
N SER A 132 -5.24 0.80 20.60
CA SER A 132 -5.19 0.39 22.03
C SER A 132 -3.93 -0.42 22.36
N ALA A 133 -3.18 -0.89 21.36
CA ALA A 133 -1.95 -1.64 21.60
C ALA A 133 -0.88 -0.78 22.29
N PRO A 134 -0.05 -1.36 23.20
CA PRO A 134 1.03 -0.62 23.86
C PRO A 134 2.07 -0.06 22.89
N THR A 135 2.18 -0.65 21.70
CA THR A 135 3.09 -0.24 20.62
C THR A 135 2.50 0.82 19.69
N ALA A 136 1.25 1.24 19.92
CA ALA A 136 0.62 2.29 19.10
C ALA A 136 1.47 3.58 19.16
N ALA A 137 1.69 4.19 18.00
CA ALA A 137 2.40 5.44 17.92
C ALA A 137 1.55 6.57 18.52
N LYS A 138 1.92 7.02 19.72
CA LYS A 138 1.25 8.13 20.43
C LYS A 138 2.04 9.43 20.33
N ASP A 139 3.02 9.48 19.42
CA ASP A 139 3.98 10.60 19.33
C ASP A 139 3.49 11.71 18.38
N HIS A 140 2.31 11.53 17.76
CA HIS A 140 1.76 12.46 16.78
C HIS A 140 0.51 13.15 17.34
N ALA A 141 0.61 14.47 17.56
CA ALA A 141 -0.47 15.29 18.14
C ALA A 141 -1.78 15.18 17.33
N ASP A 142 -1.70 15.19 16.00
CA ASP A 142 -2.87 15.11 15.12
C ASP A 142 -3.59 13.76 15.25
N MET A 143 -2.85 12.67 15.42
CA MET A 143 -3.43 11.35 15.65
C MET A 143 -4.09 11.26 17.02
N LEU A 144 -3.48 11.85 18.04
CA LEU A 144 -4.07 11.93 19.37
C LEU A 144 -5.38 12.73 19.35
N ALA A 145 -5.40 13.90 18.75
CA ALA A 145 -6.59 14.73 18.63
C ALA A 145 -7.73 14.01 17.88
N LEU A 146 -7.41 13.23 16.87
CA LEU A 146 -8.40 12.55 16.02
C LEU A 146 -9.01 11.31 16.70
N TYR A 147 -8.18 10.46 17.31
CA TYR A 147 -8.58 9.13 17.75
C TYR A 147 -8.62 8.91 19.26
N PHE A 148 -8.12 9.87 20.07
CA PHE A 148 -8.06 9.74 21.51
C PHE A 148 -8.92 10.80 22.20
N ASP A 149 -9.32 10.53 23.43
CA ASP A 149 -10.00 11.48 24.31
C ASP A 149 -8.99 12.32 25.12
N ASP A 150 -9.49 13.26 25.91
CA ASP A 150 -8.67 14.14 26.74
C ASP A 150 -7.85 13.38 27.82
N ALA A 151 -8.25 12.16 28.17
CA ALA A 151 -7.52 11.27 29.06
C ALA A 151 -6.51 10.39 28.32
N GLN A 152 -6.25 10.66 27.04
CA GLN A 152 -5.38 9.89 26.14
C GLN A 152 -5.78 8.40 26.00
N LYS A 153 -7.06 8.09 26.16
CA LYS A 153 -7.64 6.80 25.86
C LYS A 153 -8.20 6.80 24.44
N VAL A 154 -8.11 5.67 23.78
CA VAL A 154 -8.71 5.51 22.45
C VAL A 154 -10.22 5.71 22.55
N LYS A 155 -10.78 6.53 21.68
CA LYS A 155 -12.24 6.75 21.59
C LYS A 155 -12.94 5.41 21.37
N PRO A 156 -14.10 5.15 22.02
CA PRO A 156 -14.83 3.88 21.89
C PRO A 156 -15.17 3.50 20.45
N VAL A 157 -15.31 2.21 20.18
CA VAL A 157 -15.84 1.69 18.91
C VAL A 157 -17.23 2.32 18.65
N GLY A 158 -17.47 2.76 17.42
CA GLY A 158 -18.70 3.45 17.03
C GLY A 158 -18.70 4.95 17.28
N THR A 159 -17.72 5.52 18.00
CA THR A 159 -17.58 6.97 18.13
C THR A 159 -17.40 7.59 16.74
N LEU A 160 -18.13 8.69 16.48
CA LEU A 160 -18.04 9.39 15.20
C LEU A 160 -16.70 10.13 15.11
N ILE A 161 -15.88 9.72 14.14
CA ILE A 161 -14.59 10.34 13.83
C ILE A 161 -14.76 11.28 12.64
N VAL A 162 -14.49 12.57 12.85
CA VAL A 162 -14.56 13.62 11.82
C VAL A 162 -13.15 14.06 11.49
N ASN A 163 -12.77 14.05 10.21
CA ASN A 163 -11.43 14.43 9.73
C ASN A 163 -11.54 15.51 8.63
N PRO A 164 -11.73 16.78 9.00
CA PRO A 164 -11.92 17.87 8.04
C PRO A 164 -10.67 18.16 7.23
N ASP A 165 -9.48 17.92 7.76
CA ASP A 165 -8.23 18.15 7.06
C ASP A 165 -8.04 17.13 5.92
N TYR A 166 -8.38 15.87 6.15
CA TYR A 166 -8.39 14.88 5.09
C TYR A 166 -9.44 15.21 4.02
N ALA A 167 -10.62 15.65 4.42
CA ALA A 167 -11.66 16.11 3.48
C ALA A 167 -11.16 17.27 2.60
N LYS A 168 -10.50 18.27 3.18
CA LYS A 168 -9.92 19.42 2.48
C LYS A 168 -8.82 18.97 1.49
N THR A 169 -7.94 18.08 1.91
CA THR A 169 -6.90 17.50 1.04
C THR A 169 -7.52 16.80 -0.16
N LEU A 170 -8.53 15.93 0.07
CA LEU A 170 -9.23 15.23 -1.00
C LEU A 170 -9.98 16.19 -1.94
N GLN A 171 -10.58 17.25 -1.42
CA GLN A 171 -11.21 18.29 -2.25
C GLN A 171 -10.20 18.98 -3.19
N SER A 172 -9.02 19.32 -2.67
CA SER A 172 -7.96 19.90 -3.49
C SER A 172 -7.52 18.96 -4.60
N ILE A 173 -7.28 17.68 -4.29
CA ILE A 173 -6.90 16.65 -5.27
C ILE A 173 -8.01 16.43 -6.30
N ALA A 174 -9.27 16.41 -5.88
CA ALA A 174 -10.41 16.22 -6.77
C ALA A 174 -10.54 17.37 -7.79
N LEU A 175 -10.33 18.60 -7.35
CA LEU A 175 -10.50 19.80 -8.17
C LEU A 175 -9.29 20.12 -9.06
N LYS A 176 -8.08 19.97 -8.54
CA LYS A 176 -6.84 20.39 -9.20
C LYS A 176 -6.06 19.23 -9.82
N GLY A 177 -6.54 17.99 -9.63
CA GLY A 177 -5.87 16.77 -10.09
C GLY A 177 -4.83 16.23 -9.10
N PRO A 178 -4.18 15.12 -9.46
CA PRO A 178 -3.28 14.39 -8.56
C PRO A 178 -2.05 15.18 -8.12
N SER A 179 -1.57 16.13 -8.93
CA SER A 179 -0.45 17.01 -8.57
C SER A 179 -0.76 17.99 -7.45
N ALA A 180 -2.05 18.20 -7.12
CA ALA A 180 -2.46 19.12 -6.06
C ALA A 180 -1.92 18.74 -4.68
N ILE A 181 -1.65 17.46 -4.43
CA ILE A 181 -1.05 17.02 -3.17
C ILE A 181 0.38 17.56 -2.98
N TRP A 182 1.04 17.92 -4.08
CA TRP A 182 2.41 18.48 -4.09
C TRP A 182 2.44 19.98 -4.46
N ALA A 183 1.27 20.58 -4.65
CA ALA A 183 1.08 22.00 -4.90
C ALA A 183 0.51 22.71 -3.65
N ASP A 184 0.42 24.04 -3.71
CA ASP A 184 -0.28 24.86 -2.70
C ASP A 184 0.20 24.69 -1.24
N GLY A 185 1.47 24.40 -1.03
CA GLY A 185 2.07 24.24 0.30
C GLY A 185 1.91 22.85 0.92
N ALA A 186 1.08 21.97 0.38
CA ALA A 186 0.89 20.62 0.94
C ALA A 186 2.18 19.78 0.90
N SER A 187 3.01 19.93 -0.14
CA SER A 187 4.37 19.34 -0.17
C SER A 187 5.26 19.87 0.96
N THR A 188 5.19 21.17 1.25
CA THR A 188 5.96 21.80 2.33
C THR A 188 5.55 21.24 3.67
N ASP A 189 4.26 21.11 3.94
CA ASP A 189 3.75 20.55 5.21
C ASP A 189 4.11 19.07 5.34
N PHE A 190 3.97 18.29 4.27
CA PHE A 190 4.36 16.87 4.25
C PHE A 190 5.87 16.71 4.49
N LEU A 191 6.71 17.45 3.77
CA LEU A 191 8.17 17.43 3.96
C LEU A 191 8.55 17.90 5.37
N ALA A 192 7.93 18.96 5.87
CA ALA A 192 8.15 19.41 7.23
C ALA A 192 7.81 18.34 8.26
N ALA A 193 6.74 17.57 8.05
CA ALA A 193 6.35 16.47 8.94
C ALA A 193 7.38 15.33 8.94
N VAL A 194 7.87 14.90 7.76
CA VAL A 194 8.84 13.79 7.66
C VAL A 194 10.27 14.21 7.94
N GLN A 195 10.61 15.51 7.83
CA GLN A 195 11.95 16.05 8.09
C GLN A 195 12.15 16.53 9.55
N LYS A 196 11.07 16.59 10.35
CA LYS A 196 11.14 16.97 11.77
C LYS A 196 11.22 15.75 12.69
N GLY A 197 11.75 15.98 13.88
CA GLY A 197 11.72 15.01 14.96
C GLY A 197 12.76 13.89 14.86
N TYR A 198 12.39 12.73 15.38
CA TYR A 198 13.30 11.58 15.47
C TYR A 198 13.60 11.00 14.09
N LYS A 199 14.91 10.89 13.79
CA LYS A 199 15.41 10.31 12.53
C LYS A 199 14.72 10.93 11.30
N PRO A 200 15.03 12.17 10.93
CA PRO A 200 14.39 12.89 9.85
C PRO A 200 14.62 12.21 8.49
N SER A 201 13.66 12.36 7.59
CA SER A 201 13.79 11.95 6.19
C SER A 201 14.77 12.83 5.42
N LEU A 202 15.40 12.24 4.41
CA LEU A 202 16.17 12.95 3.40
C LEU A 202 15.35 13.30 2.15
N MET A 203 14.04 13.07 2.19
CA MET A 203 13.11 13.35 1.10
C MET A 203 13.08 14.82 0.72
N THR A 204 13.02 15.09 -0.56
CA THR A 204 12.99 16.43 -1.13
C THR A 204 11.70 16.64 -1.95
N GLU A 205 11.43 17.89 -2.32
CA GLU A 205 10.30 18.21 -3.20
C GLU A 205 10.46 17.57 -4.59
N GLU A 206 11.70 17.45 -5.07
CA GLU A 206 12.01 16.79 -6.34
C GLU A 206 11.63 15.29 -6.32
N ASP A 207 11.89 14.59 -5.20
CA ASP A 207 11.47 13.20 -5.03
C ASP A 207 9.95 13.04 -5.21
N LEU A 208 9.17 13.99 -4.67
CA LEU A 208 7.71 13.97 -4.76
C LEU A 208 7.22 14.26 -6.17
N LYS A 209 7.85 15.21 -6.89
CA LYS A 209 7.46 15.63 -8.24
C LYS A 209 7.87 14.62 -9.31
N SER A 210 9.00 13.95 -9.13
CA SER A 210 9.58 13.04 -10.12
C SER A 210 9.22 11.57 -9.90
N TYR A 211 8.27 11.25 -9.01
CA TYR A 211 7.90 9.87 -8.70
C TYR A 211 7.48 9.08 -9.96
N PRO A 212 8.18 8.01 -10.33
CA PRO A 212 7.84 7.20 -11.50
C PRO A 212 6.78 6.15 -11.15
N VAL A 213 5.69 6.08 -11.92
CA VAL A 213 4.79 4.93 -11.88
C VAL A 213 5.20 3.98 -12.99
N GLU A 214 5.76 2.83 -12.61
CA GLU A 214 6.24 1.82 -13.54
C GLU A 214 5.09 0.94 -14.05
N GLU A 215 5.14 0.58 -15.34
CA GLU A 215 4.31 -0.48 -15.89
C GLU A 215 5.18 -1.73 -16.05
N ARG A 216 4.85 -2.78 -15.31
CA ARG A 216 5.65 -4.00 -15.26
C ARG A 216 4.94 -5.16 -15.96
N GLU A 217 5.70 -6.03 -16.61
CA GLU A 217 5.14 -7.28 -17.13
C GLU A 217 4.70 -8.15 -15.93
N PRO A 218 3.43 -8.61 -15.88
CA PRO A 218 2.98 -9.51 -14.82
C PRO A 218 3.78 -10.82 -14.81
N LEU A 219 4.04 -11.34 -13.62
CA LEU A 219 4.64 -12.66 -13.48
C LEU A 219 3.55 -13.73 -13.49
N CYS A 220 3.58 -14.63 -14.44
CA CYS A 220 2.55 -15.66 -14.59
C CYS A 220 3.17 -17.06 -14.57
N GLY A 221 2.47 -17.99 -13.90
CA GLY A 221 2.84 -19.41 -13.86
C GLY A 221 1.62 -20.33 -13.93
N PRO A 222 1.81 -21.63 -14.22
CA PRO A 222 0.74 -22.61 -14.22
C PRO A 222 0.31 -22.95 -12.79
N TYR A 223 -0.98 -23.23 -12.63
CA TYR A 223 -1.55 -23.86 -11.44
C TYR A 223 -2.73 -24.73 -11.83
N LEU A 224 -2.57 -26.03 -11.76
CA LEU A 224 -3.54 -27.00 -12.28
C LEU A 224 -3.92 -26.67 -13.75
N ARG A 225 -5.21 -26.41 -14.00
CA ARG A 225 -5.71 -26.00 -15.34
C ARG A 225 -5.69 -24.47 -15.56
N TYR A 226 -5.25 -23.71 -14.60
CA TYR A 226 -5.26 -22.25 -14.63
C TYR A 226 -3.86 -21.69 -14.91
N ARG A 227 -3.84 -20.49 -15.46
CA ARG A 227 -2.69 -19.63 -15.48
C ARG A 227 -2.88 -18.54 -14.45
N VAL A 228 -2.09 -18.53 -13.40
CA VAL A 228 -2.13 -17.53 -12.34
C VAL A 228 -1.12 -16.45 -12.64
N CYS A 229 -1.56 -15.21 -12.64
CA CYS A 229 -0.71 -14.04 -12.85
C CYS A 229 -0.71 -13.17 -11.59
N VAL A 230 0.44 -12.67 -11.23
CA VAL A 230 0.70 -11.90 -10.00
C VAL A 230 1.56 -10.69 -10.31
N MET A 231 1.64 -9.77 -9.36
CA MET A 231 2.57 -8.63 -9.46
C MET A 231 4.01 -9.13 -9.46
N ALA A 232 4.79 -8.64 -10.43
CA ALA A 232 6.22 -8.95 -10.53
C ALA A 232 7.03 -8.24 -9.43
N PRO A 233 8.30 -8.61 -9.18
CA PRO A 233 9.20 -7.84 -8.33
C PRO A 233 9.25 -6.35 -8.71
N PRO A 234 9.36 -5.45 -7.73
CA PRO A 234 9.81 -5.63 -6.35
C PRO A 234 8.79 -6.27 -5.41
N SER A 235 7.57 -6.57 -5.88
CA SER A 235 6.62 -7.36 -5.08
C SER A 235 7.15 -8.77 -4.87
N PHE A 236 7.45 -9.11 -3.62
CA PHE A 236 7.85 -10.49 -3.28
C PHE A 236 6.64 -11.42 -3.11
N GLY A 237 5.46 -10.87 -2.81
CA GLY A 237 4.24 -11.64 -2.57
C GLY A 237 3.83 -12.49 -3.76
N GLY A 238 3.97 -11.95 -4.98
CA GLY A 238 3.65 -12.66 -6.20
C GLY A 238 4.49 -13.92 -6.42
N VAL A 239 5.81 -13.82 -6.25
CA VAL A 239 6.73 -14.96 -6.37
C VAL A 239 6.37 -16.04 -5.35
N VAL A 240 6.18 -15.65 -4.08
CA VAL A 240 5.82 -16.58 -2.99
C VAL A 240 4.50 -17.29 -3.28
N VAL A 241 3.48 -16.57 -3.73
CA VAL A 241 2.17 -17.16 -4.05
C VAL A 241 2.29 -18.20 -5.18
N LEU A 242 2.98 -17.87 -6.27
CA LEU A 242 3.15 -18.81 -7.40
C LEU A 242 3.94 -20.04 -6.97
N GLN A 243 5.05 -19.89 -6.26
CA GLN A 243 5.84 -21.02 -5.78
C GLN A 243 5.04 -21.95 -4.86
N VAL A 244 4.32 -21.38 -3.90
CA VAL A 244 3.47 -22.19 -2.98
C VAL A 244 2.40 -22.93 -3.76
N LEU A 245 1.67 -22.25 -4.67
CA LEU A 245 0.65 -22.89 -5.48
C LEU A 245 1.21 -24.03 -6.34
N GLN A 246 2.36 -23.83 -6.96
CA GLN A 246 3.02 -24.85 -7.81
C GLN A 246 3.47 -26.06 -6.97
N MET A 247 4.12 -25.83 -5.82
CA MET A 247 4.52 -26.92 -4.92
C MET A 247 3.32 -27.71 -4.40
N LEU A 248 2.19 -27.05 -4.10
CA LEU A 248 0.95 -27.73 -3.70
C LEU A 248 0.35 -28.53 -4.86
N ALA A 249 0.42 -28.03 -6.08
CA ALA A 249 -0.10 -28.73 -7.26
C ALA A 249 0.61 -30.04 -7.57
N GLU A 250 1.89 -30.17 -7.22
CA GLU A 250 2.68 -31.43 -7.34
C GLU A 250 2.25 -32.51 -6.36
N LYS A 251 1.47 -32.17 -5.33
CA LYS A 251 0.98 -33.10 -4.33
C LYS A 251 -0.44 -33.59 -4.65
N SER A 252 -0.55 -34.51 -5.59
CA SER A 252 -1.82 -35.03 -6.10
C SER A 252 -2.75 -35.67 -5.03
N ASN A 253 -2.20 -36.09 -3.90
CA ASN A 253 -2.90 -36.75 -2.80
C ASN A 253 -3.27 -35.82 -1.64
N LEU A 254 -3.00 -34.52 -1.75
CA LEU A 254 -3.24 -33.58 -0.64
C LEU A 254 -4.70 -33.33 -0.33
N GLY A 255 -5.62 -33.70 -1.24
CA GLY A 255 -7.05 -33.43 -1.09
C GLY A 255 -7.40 -31.93 -1.14
N THR A 256 -8.67 -31.63 -0.88
CA THR A 256 -9.19 -30.25 -0.87
C THR A 256 -9.62 -29.77 0.50
N ASP A 257 -9.45 -30.58 1.53
CA ASP A 257 -9.78 -30.21 2.91
C ASP A 257 -8.59 -29.53 3.58
N PHE A 258 -8.64 -28.19 3.65
CA PHE A 258 -7.61 -27.34 4.26
C PHE A 258 -7.46 -27.53 5.78
N ASN A 259 -8.39 -28.23 6.44
CA ASN A 259 -8.33 -28.49 7.88
C ASN A 259 -7.52 -29.75 8.22
N GLN A 260 -7.12 -30.52 7.21
CA GLN A 260 -6.30 -31.72 7.45
C GLN A 260 -4.89 -31.33 7.89
N PRO A 261 -4.33 -31.99 8.94
CA PRO A 261 -2.98 -31.70 9.41
C PRO A 261 -1.90 -31.83 8.34
N GLU A 262 -2.06 -32.78 7.42
CA GLU A 262 -1.15 -32.98 6.30
C GLU A 262 -1.15 -31.79 5.35
N PHE A 263 -2.33 -31.19 5.04
CA PHE A 263 -2.39 -29.98 4.23
C PHE A 263 -1.66 -28.82 4.91
N ALA A 264 -1.93 -28.60 6.21
CA ALA A 264 -1.28 -27.55 6.97
C ALA A 264 0.25 -27.73 7.00
N HIS A 265 0.73 -28.96 7.16
CA HIS A 265 2.15 -29.28 7.12
C HIS A 265 2.79 -28.95 5.77
N VAL A 266 2.22 -29.47 4.67
CA VAL A 266 2.76 -29.25 3.32
C VAL A 266 2.70 -27.76 2.94
N PHE A 267 1.63 -27.06 3.29
CA PHE A 267 1.52 -25.61 3.07
C PHE A 267 2.60 -24.82 3.82
N ALA A 268 2.86 -25.18 5.08
CA ALA A 268 3.90 -24.56 5.89
C ALA A 268 5.29 -24.79 5.31
N GLU A 269 5.61 -26.02 4.87
CA GLU A 269 6.91 -26.35 4.25
C GLU A 269 7.09 -25.64 2.90
N ALA A 270 6.05 -25.61 2.05
CA ALA A 270 6.07 -24.82 0.80
C ALA A 270 6.31 -23.33 1.08
N GLY A 271 5.66 -22.79 2.11
CA GLY A 271 5.87 -21.41 2.56
C GLY A 271 7.30 -21.13 3.03
N LYS A 272 7.93 -22.05 3.74
CA LYS A 272 9.34 -21.93 4.19
C LYS A 272 10.29 -21.88 3.00
N LEU A 273 10.13 -22.77 2.02
CA LEU A 273 10.94 -22.79 0.80
C LEU A 273 10.79 -21.49 0.02
N ALA A 274 9.56 -21.06 -0.24
CA ALA A 274 9.28 -19.80 -0.93
C ALA A 274 9.87 -18.57 -0.19
N GLN A 275 9.84 -18.57 1.15
CA GLN A 275 10.45 -17.50 1.95
C GLN A 275 11.99 -17.56 1.93
N ALA A 276 12.60 -18.71 1.81
CA ALA A 276 14.05 -18.84 1.65
C ALA A 276 14.48 -18.22 0.32
N ASP A 277 13.79 -18.54 -0.78
CA ASP A 277 14.04 -17.98 -2.10
C ASP A 277 13.81 -16.46 -2.13
N ARG A 278 12.70 -16.01 -1.54
CA ARG A 278 12.43 -14.57 -1.38
C ARG A 278 13.60 -13.83 -0.76
N ARG A 279 14.12 -14.33 0.35
CA ARG A 279 15.21 -13.65 1.10
C ARG A 279 16.50 -13.59 0.31
N ARG A 280 16.73 -14.54 -0.58
CA ARG A 280 17.98 -14.66 -1.34
C ARG A 280 17.93 -14.00 -2.71
N TYR A 281 16.80 -14.05 -3.39
CA TYR A 281 16.72 -13.75 -4.82
C TYR A 281 15.75 -12.61 -5.18
N VAL A 282 14.86 -12.19 -4.28
CA VAL A 282 13.87 -11.16 -4.59
C VAL A 282 14.26 -9.82 -3.96
N ALA A 283 14.46 -8.84 -4.82
CA ALA A 283 14.80 -7.47 -4.47
C ALA A 283 14.19 -6.52 -5.50
N ASP A 284 14.52 -5.22 -5.42
CA ASP A 284 14.13 -4.26 -6.44
C ASP A 284 14.93 -4.50 -7.73
N PRO A 285 14.23 -4.74 -8.87
CA PRO A 285 14.88 -5.00 -10.17
C PRO A 285 15.72 -3.83 -10.69
N ALA A 286 15.51 -2.62 -10.20
CA ALA A 286 16.34 -1.46 -10.54
C ALA A 286 17.79 -1.60 -10.04
N PHE A 287 18.00 -2.38 -8.96
CA PHE A 287 19.30 -2.53 -8.30
C PHE A 287 19.83 -3.97 -8.33
N PHE A 288 18.98 -4.96 -8.60
CA PHE A 288 19.36 -6.36 -8.55
C PHE A 288 18.64 -7.16 -9.65
N LYS A 289 19.37 -7.98 -10.41
CA LYS A 289 18.80 -8.86 -11.44
C LYS A 289 18.04 -10.01 -10.78
N VAL A 290 16.75 -9.84 -10.56
CA VAL A 290 15.88 -10.85 -9.98
C VAL A 290 15.58 -11.94 -11.01
N PRO A 291 15.85 -13.24 -10.74
CA PRO A 291 15.56 -14.34 -11.65
C PRO A 291 14.08 -14.77 -11.56
N ALA A 292 13.15 -13.83 -11.66
CA ALA A 292 11.74 -14.04 -11.33
C ALA A 292 11.11 -15.20 -12.14
N LYS A 293 11.41 -15.30 -13.44
CA LYS A 293 10.88 -16.41 -14.29
C LYS A 293 11.43 -17.77 -13.85
N ALA A 294 12.68 -17.84 -13.44
CA ALA A 294 13.29 -19.11 -13.00
C ALA A 294 12.78 -19.56 -11.63
N LEU A 295 12.31 -18.63 -10.81
CA LEU A 295 11.74 -18.93 -9.48
C LEU A 295 10.31 -19.52 -9.55
N VAL A 296 9.63 -19.40 -10.68
CA VAL A 296 8.21 -19.81 -10.84
C VAL A 296 7.99 -20.73 -12.06
N ASN A 297 9.03 -21.43 -12.50
CA ASN A 297 8.97 -22.45 -13.55
C ASN A 297 9.13 -23.83 -12.95
#